data_f9fe7ad38113919a452c8176829c7b30
#
_entry.id   f9fe7ad38113919a452c8176829c7b30
#
_cell.length_a   1.000
_cell.length_b   1.000
_cell.length_c   1.000
_cell.angle_alpha   90.00
_cell.angle_beta   90.00
_cell.angle_gamma   90.00
#
_symmetry.space_group_name_H-M   'P 1'
#
loop_
_entity.id
_entity.type
_entity.pdbx_description
1 polymer ?
#
loop_
_entity_poly.entity_id
_entity_poly.type
_entity_poly.pdbx_seq_one_letter_code
_entity_poly.pdbx_strand_id
1 'polypeptide(L)'
;MTKKIKALIFDFDGTIANTLPYTFSKIIELAKKLKVKDFKEKEIIEKIRSLSPQELFSHFSISWLKMPLIIWEVKKAQKDLYNKMDKIKIFPGIKKLLKELKKKGIKIYIYSSNLKKNIIKFLEKEKIDQYFENVYVGRNLLGKDKDLINILKKEGLKTDEVYYVADEIRDALACQKAKIKMIGVSWGLAGERGLTKTKVYYLIKKPDEILKLV
;
A
#
# COMPACT_ATOMS: atom_id res chain seq x y z
N MET A 1 -7.53 -18.14 -23.40
CA MET A 1 -8.67 -17.47 -22.74
C MET A 1 -8.15 -16.73 -21.50
N THR A 2 -8.27 -15.42 -21.45
CA THR A 2 -7.98 -14.63 -20.23
C THR A 2 -8.99 -15.02 -19.16
N LYS A 3 -8.52 -15.58 -18.03
CA LYS A 3 -9.42 -15.94 -16.92
C LYS A 3 -10.10 -14.68 -16.38
N LYS A 4 -11.37 -14.82 -16.03
CA LYS A 4 -12.17 -13.74 -15.43
C LYS A 4 -11.61 -13.41 -14.06
N ILE A 5 -11.34 -12.14 -13.81
CA ILE A 5 -10.95 -11.62 -12.49
C ILE A 5 -12.14 -11.77 -11.54
N LYS A 6 -11.89 -12.38 -10.38
CA LYS A 6 -12.88 -12.63 -9.33
C LYS A 6 -12.75 -11.70 -8.14
N ALA A 7 -11.52 -11.24 -7.89
CA ALA A 7 -11.26 -10.43 -6.71
C ALA A 7 -10.18 -9.37 -6.93
N LEU A 8 -10.25 -8.31 -6.13
CA LEU A 8 -9.20 -7.32 -5.96
C LEU A 8 -8.76 -7.27 -4.49
N ILE A 9 -7.46 -7.24 -4.26
CA ILE A 9 -6.88 -6.99 -2.95
C ILE A 9 -6.24 -5.60 -3.00
N PHE A 10 -6.71 -4.68 -2.19
CA PHE A 10 -6.18 -3.32 -2.13
C PHE A 10 -5.19 -3.17 -0.97
N ASP A 11 -4.09 -2.47 -1.22
CA ASP A 11 -3.37 -1.83 -0.11
C ASP A 11 -4.20 -0.67 0.45
N PHE A 12 -3.88 -0.21 1.63
CA PHE A 12 -4.66 0.81 2.32
C PHE A 12 -4.01 2.20 2.24
N ASP A 13 -2.79 2.33 2.80
CA ASP A 13 -2.07 3.60 2.87
C ASP A 13 -1.57 4.02 1.50
N GLY A 14 -1.86 5.25 1.06
CA GLY A 14 -1.45 5.71 -0.27
C GLY A 14 -2.29 5.14 -1.43
N THR A 15 -3.13 4.15 -1.20
CA THR A 15 -3.99 3.53 -2.22
C THR A 15 -5.47 3.87 -2.04
N ILE A 16 -6.05 3.56 -0.89
CA ILE A 16 -7.43 3.91 -0.50
C ILE A 16 -7.45 5.21 0.31
N ALA A 17 -6.62 5.26 1.36
CA ALA A 17 -6.54 6.37 2.29
C ALA A 17 -5.35 7.27 1.98
N ASN A 18 -5.57 8.58 1.88
CA ASN A 18 -4.50 9.55 1.68
C ASN A 18 -3.78 9.83 3.00
N THR A 19 -2.98 8.88 3.42
CA THR A 19 -2.10 8.99 4.59
C THR A 19 -0.76 9.64 4.26
N LEU A 20 -0.49 9.98 2.99
CA LEU A 20 0.82 10.48 2.52
C LEU A 20 1.34 11.70 3.28
N PRO A 21 0.54 12.75 3.56
CA PRO A 21 1.05 13.91 4.31
C PRO A 21 1.55 13.50 5.71
N TYR A 22 0.83 12.59 6.38
CA TYR A 22 1.25 12.06 7.67
C TYR A 22 2.49 11.18 7.55
N THR A 23 2.51 10.28 6.57
CA THR A 23 3.64 9.37 6.30
C THR A 23 4.91 10.16 6.04
N PHE A 24 4.87 11.19 5.18
CA PHE A 24 6.03 12.02 4.88
C PHE A 24 6.55 12.74 6.12
N SER A 25 5.67 13.31 6.96
CA SER A 25 6.11 13.96 8.19
C SER A 25 6.84 12.97 9.13
N LYS A 26 6.35 11.73 9.25
CA LYS A 26 6.98 10.70 10.08
C LYS A 26 8.31 10.18 9.53
N ILE A 27 8.42 10.09 8.22
CA ILE A 27 9.67 9.74 7.55
C ILE A 27 10.74 10.81 7.80
N ILE A 28 10.37 12.11 7.70
CA ILE A 28 11.26 13.22 7.97
C ILE A 28 11.71 13.20 9.44
N GLU A 29 10.80 12.99 10.39
CA GLU A 29 11.15 12.83 11.81
C GLU A 29 12.12 11.66 12.03
N LEU A 30 11.88 10.53 11.37
CA LEU A 30 12.75 9.35 11.46
C LEU A 30 14.13 9.61 10.86
N ALA A 31 14.22 10.26 9.71
CA ALA A 31 15.51 10.60 9.09
C ALA A 31 16.36 11.50 9.99
N LYS A 32 15.75 12.49 10.68
CA LYS A 32 16.42 13.32 11.70
C LYS A 32 16.95 12.47 12.86
N LYS A 33 16.15 11.53 13.39
CA LYS A 33 16.58 10.61 14.47
C LYS A 33 17.71 9.69 14.04
N LEU A 34 17.69 9.23 12.79
CA LEU A 34 18.74 8.40 12.22
C LEU A 34 20.03 9.16 11.91
N LYS A 35 20.03 10.50 12.07
CA LYS A 35 21.14 11.39 11.73
C LYS A 35 21.61 11.17 10.28
N VAL A 36 20.65 11.14 9.34
CA VAL A 36 20.97 11.06 7.91
C VAL A 36 21.80 12.29 7.53
N LYS A 37 22.96 12.07 6.90
CA LYS A 37 23.86 13.13 6.44
C LYS A 37 23.21 13.95 5.33
N ASP A 38 23.57 15.24 5.24
CA ASP A 38 23.10 16.17 4.20
C ASP A 38 21.56 16.20 4.07
N PHE A 39 20.88 16.22 5.21
CA PHE A 39 19.44 16.12 5.32
C PHE A 39 18.71 17.24 4.57
N LYS A 40 18.12 16.91 3.43
CA LYS A 40 17.19 17.78 2.69
C LYS A 40 15.84 17.05 2.57
N GLU A 41 14.80 17.61 3.18
CA GLU A 41 13.47 16.96 3.22
C GLU A 41 12.95 16.58 1.83
N LYS A 42 13.10 17.47 0.84
CA LYS A 42 12.68 17.24 -0.54
C LYS A 42 13.41 16.05 -1.15
N GLU A 43 14.71 15.94 -0.95
CA GLU A 43 15.51 14.83 -1.48
C GLU A 43 15.11 13.50 -0.85
N ILE A 44 14.87 13.46 0.46
CA ILE A 44 14.41 12.26 1.16
C ILE A 44 13.09 11.77 0.58
N ILE A 45 12.12 12.68 0.38
CA ILE A 45 10.82 12.34 -0.20
C ILE A 45 10.99 11.80 -1.63
N GLU A 46 11.84 12.43 -2.46
CA GLU A 46 12.11 11.95 -3.83
C GLU A 46 12.74 10.55 -3.84
N LYS A 47 13.70 10.30 -2.94
CA LYS A 47 14.36 8.98 -2.84
C LYS A 47 13.38 7.90 -2.37
N ILE A 48 12.56 8.19 -1.36
CA ILE A 48 11.53 7.26 -0.86
C ILE A 48 10.51 6.92 -1.95
N ARG A 49 10.17 7.86 -2.80
CA ARG A 49 9.28 7.64 -3.94
C ARG A 49 9.89 6.79 -5.05
N SER A 50 11.21 6.72 -5.15
CA SER A 50 11.90 6.16 -6.31
C SER A 50 12.80 4.97 -6.04
N LEU A 51 13.05 4.64 -4.77
CA LEU A 51 13.96 3.58 -4.36
C LEU A 51 13.23 2.51 -3.55
N SER A 52 13.68 1.27 -3.66
CA SER A 52 13.28 0.19 -2.78
C SER A 52 13.84 0.40 -1.36
N PRO A 53 13.30 -0.27 -0.33
CA PRO A 53 13.84 -0.18 1.03
C PRO A 53 15.34 -0.48 1.12
N GLN A 54 15.84 -1.48 0.37
CA GLN A 54 17.26 -1.85 0.35
C GLN A 54 18.12 -0.74 -0.25
N GLU A 55 17.68 -0.15 -1.37
CA GLU A 55 18.36 0.97 -2.01
C GLU A 55 18.37 2.21 -1.12
N LEU A 56 17.28 2.48 -0.35
CA LEU A 56 17.23 3.57 0.62
C LEU A 56 18.26 3.41 1.73
N PHE A 57 18.39 2.20 2.29
CA PHE A 57 19.40 1.90 3.33
C PHE A 57 20.80 2.14 2.80
N SER A 58 21.11 1.68 1.59
CA SER A 58 22.39 1.90 0.93
C SER A 58 22.63 3.37 0.64
N HIS A 59 21.66 4.06 0.03
CA HIS A 59 21.77 5.46 -0.39
C HIS A 59 22.04 6.42 0.80
N PHE A 60 21.33 6.20 1.91
CA PHE A 60 21.50 7.03 3.11
C PHE A 60 22.52 6.46 4.11
N SER A 61 23.26 5.44 3.73
CA SER A 61 24.24 4.74 4.60
C SER A 61 23.64 4.36 5.96
N ILE A 62 22.39 3.88 5.95
CA ILE A 62 21.68 3.46 7.16
C ILE A 62 22.09 2.03 7.49
N SER A 63 22.75 1.84 8.65
CA SER A 63 23.09 0.51 9.12
C SER A 63 21.85 -0.33 9.43
N TRP A 64 21.87 -1.61 9.01
CA TRP A 64 20.82 -2.59 9.34
C TRP A 64 20.65 -2.80 10.86
N LEU A 65 21.66 -2.48 11.67
CA LEU A 65 21.56 -2.48 13.14
C LEU A 65 20.51 -1.47 13.66
N LYS A 66 20.12 -0.47 12.85
CA LYS A 66 19.06 0.48 13.20
C LYS A 66 17.64 -0.04 12.88
N MET A 67 17.51 -1.23 12.30
CA MET A 67 16.20 -1.80 11.93
C MET A 67 15.22 -1.91 13.12
N PRO A 68 15.63 -2.35 14.33
CA PRO A 68 14.73 -2.38 15.48
C PRO A 68 14.15 -1.00 15.83
N LEU A 69 14.99 0.05 15.76
CA LEU A 69 14.56 1.42 15.99
C LEU A 69 13.56 1.88 14.91
N ILE A 70 13.83 1.58 13.65
CA ILE A 70 12.93 1.92 12.53
C ILE A 70 11.57 1.24 12.72
N ILE A 71 11.56 -0.06 13.03
CA ILE A 71 10.33 -0.82 13.27
C ILE A 71 9.55 -0.22 14.45
N TRP A 72 10.24 0.14 15.52
CA TRP A 72 9.62 0.76 16.70
C TRP A 72 8.97 2.12 16.35
N GLU A 73 9.68 2.99 15.62
CA GLU A 73 9.16 4.30 15.19
C GLU A 73 7.95 4.15 14.25
N VAL A 74 8.00 3.19 13.31
CA VAL A 74 6.87 2.89 12.42
C VAL A 74 5.66 2.45 13.23
N LYS A 75 5.83 1.52 14.19
CA LYS A 75 4.73 1.08 15.07
C LYS A 75 4.18 2.20 15.94
N LYS A 76 5.05 3.08 16.44
CA LYS A 76 4.65 4.27 17.18
C LYS A 76 3.82 5.20 16.30
N ALA A 77 4.30 5.51 15.09
CA ALA A 77 3.58 6.34 14.13
C ALA A 77 2.19 5.75 13.78
N GLN A 78 2.09 4.44 13.60
CA GLN A 78 0.80 3.79 13.37
C GLN A 78 -0.17 3.91 14.55
N LYS A 79 0.33 3.84 15.79
CA LYS A 79 -0.50 4.08 16.99
C LYS A 79 -0.99 5.53 17.05
N ASP A 80 -0.10 6.49 16.77
CA ASP A 80 -0.43 7.93 16.76
C ASP A 80 -1.42 8.28 15.63
N LEU A 81 -1.33 7.59 14.50
CA LEU A 81 -2.22 7.77 13.36
C LEU A 81 -3.69 7.49 13.73
N TYR A 82 -3.97 6.58 14.67
CA TYR A 82 -5.33 6.29 15.13
C TYR A 82 -6.08 7.55 15.55
N ASN A 83 -5.41 8.45 16.30
CA ASN A 83 -6.00 9.69 16.78
C ASN A 83 -6.16 10.76 15.70
N LYS A 84 -5.51 10.55 14.54
CA LYS A 84 -5.57 11.46 13.39
C LYS A 84 -6.44 10.92 12.25
N MET A 85 -6.99 9.70 12.40
CA MET A 85 -7.72 9.01 11.32
C MET A 85 -8.93 9.80 10.84
N ASP A 86 -9.55 10.59 11.71
CA ASP A 86 -10.68 11.45 11.35
C ASP A 86 -10.30 12.55 10.33
N LYS A 87 -9.02 12.95 10.30
CA LYS A 87 -8.49 13.95 9.35
C LYS A 87 -7.98 13.34 8.03
N ILE A 88 -7.79 12.03 7.99
CA ILE A 88 -7.35 11.33 6.77
C ILE A 88 -8.52 11.29 5.79
N LYS A 89 -8.27 11.64 4.54
CA LYS A 89 -9.26 11.64 3.46
C LYS A 89 -9.14 10.38 2.60
N ILE A 90 -10.25 9.93 2.05
CA ILE A 90 -10.23 8.93 0.99
C ILE A 90 -9.73 9.57 -0.33
N PHE A 91 -9.02 8.80 -1.15
CA PHE A 91 -8.65 9.30 -2.48
C PHE A 91 -9.89 9.51 -3.36
N PRO A 92 -9.92 10.60 -4.15
CA PRO A 92 -11.04 10.89 -5.05
C PRO A 92 -11.32 9.72 -6.00
N GLY A 93 -12.58 9.36 -6.15
CA GLY A 93 -13.01 8.27 -7.05
C GLY A 93 -13.04 6.87 -6.42
N ILE A 94 -12.31 6.61 -5.33
CA ILE A 94 -12.26 5.28 -4.69
C ILE A 94 -13.65 4.81 -4.24
N LYS A 95 -14.43 5.66 -3.58
CA LYS A 95 -15.77 5.28 -3.10
C LYS A 95 -16.70 4.88 -4.26
N LYS A 96 -16.63 5.60 -5.39
CA LYS A 96 -17.37 5.26 -6.60
C LYS A 96 -16.89 3.93 -7.17
N LEU A 97 -15.57 3.73 -7.27
CA LEU A 97 -14.97 2.49 -7.74
C LEU A 97 -15.47 1.28 -6.93
N LEU A 98 -15.37 1.34 -5.59
CA LEU A 98 -15.80 0.23 -4.70
C LEU A 98 -17.26 -0.15 -4.94
N LYS A 99 -18.13 0.85 -5.08
CA LYS A 99 -19.56 0.62 -5.39
C LYS A 99 -19.76 -0.10 -6.73
N GLU A 100 -19.05 0.31 -7.78
CA GLU A 100 -19.18 -0.33 -9.11
C GLU A 100 -18.56 -1.73 -9.14
N LEU A 101 -17.44 -1.97 -8.46
CA LEU A 101 -16.86 -3.30 -8.32
C LEU A 101 -17.81 -4.28 -7.62
N LYS A 102 -18.49 -3.83 -6.55
CA LYS A 102 -19.48 -4.65 -5.84
C LYS A 102 -20.66 -5.01 -6.76
N LYS A 103 -21.15 -4.05 -7.58
CA LYS A 103 -22.20 -4.32 -8.59
C LYS A 103 -21.78 -5.35 -9.64
N LYS A 104 -20.49 -5.35 -10.02
CA LYS A 104 -19.93 -6.35 -10.95
C LYS A 104 -19.72 -7.73 -10.29
N GLY A 105 -19.97 -7.87 -9.00
CA GLY A 105 -19.75 -9.11 -8.25
C GLY A 105 -18.27 -9.40 -7.96
N ILE A 106 -17.39 -8.41 -8.05
CA ILE A 106 -15.97 -8.54 -7.71
C ILE A 106 -15.81 -8.53 -6.19
N LYS A 107 -15.19 -9.55 -5.63
CA LYS A 107 -14.83 -9.58 -4.21
C LYS A 107 -13.71 -8.59 -3.93
N ILE A 108 -13.82 -7.85 -2.84
CA ILE A 108 -12.86 -6.80 -2.50
C ILE A 108 -12.30 -7.07 -1.12
N TYR A 109 -10.97 -7.08 -1.03
CA TYR A 109 -10.22 -7.30 0.20
C TYR A 109 -9.26 -6.15 0.44
N ILE A 110 -8.87 -5.94 1.70
CA ILE A 110 -7.74 -5.10 2.07
C ILE A 110 -6.63 -5.98 2.60
N TYR A 111 -5.39 -5.70 2.18
CA TYR A 111 -4.20 -6.20 2.83
C TYR A 111 -3.19 -5.07 3.03
N SER A 112 -2.88 -4.77 4.29
CA SER A 112 -2.00 -3.64 4.65
C SER A 112 -1.07 -3.99 5.81
N SER A 113 0.05 -3.29 5.92
CA SER A 113 0.95 -3.32 7.08
C SER A 113 0.50 -2.40 8.22
N ASN A 114 -0.59 -1.64 8.04
CA ASN A 114 -1.15 -0.75 9.07
C ASN A 114 -1.88 -1.55 10.16
N LEU A 115 -2.15 -0.92 11.30
CA LEU A 115 -2.93 -1.53 12.37
C LEU A 115 -4.39 -1.70 11.94
N LYS A 116 -4.97 -2.87 12.19
CA LYS A 116 -6.36 -3.19 11.82
C LYS A 116 -7.34 -2.14 12.36
N LYS A 117 -7.15 -1.66 13.59
CA LYS A 117 -8.00 -0.63 14.19
C LYS A 117 -8.01 0.69 13.43
N ASN A 118 -6.87 1.09 12.82
CA ASN A 118 -6.79 2.31 11.99
C ASN A 118 -7.62 2.14 10.73
N ILE A 119 -7.48 0.99 10.06
CA ILE A 119 -8.21 0.67 8.85
C ILE A 119 -9.71 0.66 9.13
N ILE A 120 -10.15 -0.08 10.14
CA ILE A 120 -11.58 -0.18 10.49
C ILE A 120 -12.16 1.19 10.82
N LYS A 121 -11.49 1.99 11.69
CA LYS A 121 -11.95 3.35 12.01
C LYS A 121 -12.12 4.22 10.75
N PHE A 122 -11.20 4.09 9.78
CA PHE A 122 -11.29 4.83 8.52
C PHE A 122 -12.46 4.35 7.65
N LEU A 123 -12.63 3.02 7.51
CA LEU A 123 -13.69 2.46 6.68
C LEU A 123 -15.08 2.84 7.20
N GLU A 124 -15.28 2.77 8.50
CA GLU A 124 -16.52 3.19 9.19
C GLU A 124 -16.78 4.69 8.98
N LYS A 125 -15.78 5.55 9.22
CA LYS A 125 -15.86 7.00 8.99
C LYS A 125 -16.27 7.33 7.56
N GLU A 126 -15.69 6.66 6.57
CA GLU A 126 -15.97 6.86 5.15
C GLU A 126 -17.25 6.14 4.69
N LYS A 127 -17.84 5.29 5.55
CA LYS A 127 -19.03 4.46 5.23
C LYS A 127 -18.78 3.57 4.00
N ILE A 128 -17.66 2.85 4.00
CA ILE A 128 -17.22 1.97 2.91
C ILE A 128 -16.88 0.55 3.37
N ASP A 129 -17.01 0.26 4.65
CA ASP A 129 -16.74 -1.04 5.27
C ASP A 129 -17.52 -2.18 4.61
N GLN A 130 -18.78 -1.93 4.23
CA GLN A 130 -19.67 -2.89 3.60
C GLN A 130 -19.23 -3.36 2.20
N TYR A 131 -18.23 -2.72 1.59
CA TYR A 131 -17.71 -3.15 0.29
C TYR A 131 -16.66 -4.24 0.40
N PHE A 132 -16.05 -4.42 1.57
CA PHE A 132 -14.93 -5.34 1.76
C PHE A 132 -15.39 -6.66 2.38
N GLU A 133 -14.95 -7.77 1.77
CA GLU A 133 -15.20 -9.11 2.33
C GLU A 133 -14.35 -9.34 3.60
N ASN A 134 -13.10 -8.85 3.61
CA ASN A 134 -12.21 -8.96 4.76
C ASN A 134 -11.07 -7.93 4.74
N VAL A 135 -10.51 -7.67 5.93
CA VAL A 135 -9.33 -6.83 6.16
C VAL A 135 -8.22 -7.69 6.76
N TYR A 136 -7.18 -7.91 5.98
CA TYR A 136 -5.96 -8.60 6.36
C TYR A 136 -4.88 -7.62 6.76
N VAL A 137 -4.09 -7.96 7.79
CA VAL A 137 -2.96 -7.14 8.22
C VAL A 137 -1.70 -7.98 8.29
N GLY A 138 -0.65 -7.49 7.66
CA GLY A 138 0.68 -8.09 7.73
C GLY A 138 1.34 -7.77 9.07
N ARG A 139 2.00 -8.76 9.66
CA ARG A 139 2.73 -8.57 10.93
C ARG A 139 4.14 -8.01 10.72
N ASN A 140 4.69 -8.19 9.54
CA ASN A 140 6.07 -7.84 9.20
C ASN A 140 6.13 -6.84 8.04
N LEU A 141 7.11 -5.94 8.09
CA LEU A 141 7.43 -5.04 6.97
C LEU A 141 7.97 -5.79 5.74
N LEU A 142 8.52 -6.99 5.97
CA LEU A 142 9.04 -7.91 4.95
C LEU A 142 8.15 -9.16 4.95
N GLY A 143 7.88 -9.72 3.76
CA GLY A 143 7.10 -10.97 3.63
C GLY A 143 5.68 -10.80 3.11
N LYS A 144 5.34 -9.65 2.52
CA LYS A 144 4.03 -9.43 1.87
C LYS A 144 3.70 -10.51 0.82
N ASP A 145 4.71 -11.05 0.13
CA ASP A 145 4.56 -12.15 -0.84
C ASP A 145 3.93 -13.40 -0.21
N LYS A 146 4.44 -13.84 0.95
CA LYS A 146 3.91 -15.00 1.67
C LYS A 146 2.49 -14.74 2.21
N ASP A 147 2.27 -13.54 2.75
CA ASP A 147 0.95 -13.16 3.26
C ASP A 147 -0.10 -13.13 2.14
N LEU A 148 0.23 -12.59 0.96
CA LEU A 148 -0.64 -12.60 -0.20
C LEU A 148 -1.00 -14.03 -0.65
N ILE A 149 -0.02 -14.94 -0.72
CA ILE A 149 -0.27 -16.35 -1.03
C ILE A 149 -1.21 -16.99 0.01
N ASN A 150 -1.00 -16.70 1.29
CA ASN A 150 -1.85 -17.22 2.36
C ASN A 150 -3.29 -16.69 2.28
N ILE A 151 -3.46 -15.41 1.93
CA ILE A 151 -4.78 -14.81 1.69
C ILE A 151 -5.47 -15.52 0.53
N LEU A 152 -4.79 -15.73 -0.60
CA LEU A 152 -5.37 -16.44 -1.74
C LEU A 152 -5.82 -17.85 -1.37
N LYS A 153 -4.98 -18.61 -0.64
CA LYS A 153 -5.33 -19.95 -0.16
C LYS A 153 -6.59 -19.93 0.72
N LYS A 154 -6.63 -18.98 1.67
CA LYS A 154 -7.77 -18.85 2.59
C LYS A 154 -9.07 -18.52 1.90
N GLU A 155 -9.02 -17.69 0.87
CA GLU A 155 -10.20 -17.23 0.11
C GLU A 155 -10.53 -18.14 -1.07
N GLY A 156 -9.78 -19.23 -1.29
CA GLY A 156 -10.00 -20.17 -2.40
C GLY A 156 -9.77 -19.55 -3.79
N LEU A 157 -8.85 -18.56 -3.87
CA LEU A 157 -8.54 -17.80 -5.08
C LEU A 157 -7.21 -18.26 -5.69
N LYS A 158 -7.13 -18.18 -7.03
CA LYS A 158 -5.89 -18.42 -7.78
C LYS A 158 -5.21 -17.10 -8.11
N THR A 159 -3.89 -17.12 -8.33
CA THR A 159 -3.09 -15.93 -8.65
C THR A 159 -3.53 -15.21 -9.92
N ASP A 160 -4.08 -15.95 -10.89
CA ASP A 160 -4.59 -15.44 -12.17
C ASP A 160 -6.05 -14.95 -12.12
N GLU A 161 -6.72 -15.08 -10.98
CA GLU A 161 -8.08 -14.60 -10.72
C GLU A 161 -8.12 -13.30 -9.93
N VAL A 162 -6.94 -12.76 -9.54
CA VAL A 162 -6.82 -11.64 -8.61
C VAL A 162 -5.85 -10.59 -9.13
N TYR A 163 -6.16 -9.32 -8.91
CA TYR A 163 -5.19 -8.25 -8.94
C TYR A 163 -4.92 -7.71 -7.53
N TYR A 164 -3.66 -7.38 -7.26
CA TYR A 164 -3.27 -6.57 -6.11
C TYR A 164 -3.15 -5.11 -6.53
N VAL A 165 -3.82 -4.21 -5.83
CA VAL A 165 -3.86 -2.76 -6.15
C VAL A 165 -3.07 -2.01 -5.10
N ALA A 166 -1.96 -1.39 -5.48
CA ALA A 166 -1.07 -0.73 -4.53
C ALA A 166 -0.20 0.36 -5.18
N ASP A 167 0.48 1.13 -4.36
CA ASP A 167 1.22 2.34 -4.73
C ASP A 167 2.72 2.30 -4.42
N GLU A 168 3.23 1.20 -3.85
CA GLU A 168 4.62 1.12 -3.42
C GLU A 168 5.47 0.17 -4.28
N ILE A 169 6.77 0.49 -4.43
CA ILE A 169 7.77 -0.37 -5.10
C ILE A 169 7.88 -1.74 -4.42
N ARG A 170 7.84 -1.76 -3.06
CA ARG A 170 7.92 -3.01 -2.30
C ARG A 170 6.74 -3.95 -2.59
N ASP A 171 5.58 -3.41 -2.93
CA ASP A 171 4.40 -4.19 -3.29
C ASP A 171 4.57 -4.84 -4.66
N ALA A 172 5.14 -4.11 -5.61
CA ALA A 172 5.48 -4.68 -6.92
C ALA A 172 6.46 -5.85 -6.79
N LEU A 173 7.49 -5.71 -5.95
CA LEU A 173 8.45 -6.79 -5.68
C LEU A 173 7.80 -8.00 -4.99
N ALA A 174 6.89 -7.76 -4.05
CA ALA A 174 6.14 -8.83 -3.38
C ALA A 174 5.20 -9.56 -4.36
N CYS A 175 4.48 -8.83 -5.20
CA CYS A 175 3.60 -9.39 -6.22
C CYS A 175 4.35 -10.24 -7.24
N GLN A 176 5.55 -9.81 -7.68
CA GLN A 176 6.40 -10.60 -8.56
C GLN A 176 6.77 -11.97 -7.94
N LYS A 177 7.19 -11.96 -6.67
CA LYS A 177 7.52 -13.19 -5.93
C LYS A 177 6.30 -14.10 -5.75
N ALA A 178 5.13 -13.51 -5.45
CA ALA A 178 3.88 -14.24 -5.28
C ALA A 178 3.22 -14.65 -6.61
N LYS A 179 3.75 -14.22 -7.76
CA LYS A 179 3.18 -14.42 -9.10
C LYS A 179 1.75 -13.86 -9.21
N ILE A 180 1.47 -12.75 -8.54
CA ILE A 180 0.20 -12.02 -8.57
C ILE A 180 0.40 -10.79 -9.46
N LYS A 181 -0.56 -10.51 -10.32
CA LYS A 181 -0.54 -9.31 -11.16
C LYS A 181 -0.86 -8.08 -10.32
N MET A 182 -0.01 -7.05 -10.38
CA MET A 182 -0.23 -5.79 -9.68
C MET A 182 -0.78 -4.71 -10.61
N ILE A 183 -1.80 -4.00 -10.14
CA ILE A 183 -2.23 -2.72 -10.65
C ILE A 183 -1.55 -1.65 -9.79
N GLY A 184 -0.57 -0.95 -10.33
CA GLY A 184 0.08 0.17 -9.68
C GLY A 184 -0.76 1.43 -9.79
N VAL A 185 -0.90 2.18 -8.70
CA VAL A 185 -1.64 3.44 -8.67
C VAL A 185 -0.69 4.62 -8.55
N SER A 186 -0.78 5.58 -9.49
CA SER A 186 0.20 6.68 -9.59
C SER A 186 -0.04 7.82 -8.57
N TRP A 187 -1.18 7.85 -7.90
CA TRP A 187 -1.50 8.89 -6.90
C TRP A 187 -0.89 8.67 -5.53
N GLY A 188 -0.26 7.51 -5.28
CA GLY A 188 0.30 7.12 -4.00
C GLY A 188 1.77 7.48 -3.79
N LEU A 189 2.43 6.73 -2.90
CA LEU A 189 3.79 7.00 -2.42
C LEU A 189 4.83 7.03 -3.53
N ALA A 190 4.96 5.94 -4.29
CA ALA A 190 5.98 5.84 -5.35
C ALA A 190 5.66 6.72 -6.56
N GLY A 191 4.38 7.05 -6.79
CA GLY A 191 3.95 7.79 -7.96
C GLY A 191 4.23 7.06 -9.28
N GLU A 192 3.96 7.73 -10.39
CA GLU A 192 4.21 7.17 -11.73
C GLU A 192 5.69 6.83 -11.93
N ARG A 193 6.58 7.78 -11.59
CA ARG A 193 8.04 7.64 -11.81
C ARG A 193 8.67 6.46 -11.04
N GLY A 194 8.21 6.20 -9.83
CA GLY A 194 8.73 5.07 -9.04
C GLY A 194 8.21 3.73 -9.56
N LEU A 195 6.91 3.66 -9.89
CA LEU A 195 6.29 2.42 -10.35
C LEU A 195 6.72 2.02 -11.77
N THR A 196 7.02 2.95 -12.66
CA THR A 196 7.55 2.63 -14.03
C THR A 196 8.90 1.92 -14.00
N LYS A 197 9.65 2.04 -12.89
CA LYS A 197 10.90 1.29 -12.71
C LYS A 197 10.67 -0.16 -12.26
N THR A 198 9.43 -0.53 -11.96
CA THR A 198 9.05 -1.86 -11.50
C THR A 198 8.22 -2.58 -12.56
N LYS A 199 8.12 -3.92 -12.44
CA LYS A 199 7.28 -4.72 -13.34
C LYS A 199 5.83 -4.77 -12.82
N VAL A 200 5.13 -3.62 -12.75
CA VAL A 200 3.69 -3.61 -12.54
C VAL A 200 2.98 -4.10 -13.80
N TYR A 201 1.87 -4.80 -13.64
CA TYR A 201 1.12 -5.32 -14.79
C TYR A 201 0.30 -4.23 -15.48
N TYR A 202 -0.29 -3.34 -14.69
CA TYR A 202 -0.93 -2.11 -15.15
C TYR A 202 -0.49 -0.96 -14.26
N LEU A 203 -0.36 0.23 -14.84
CA LEU A 203 -0.15 1.48 -14.13
C LEU A 203 -1.30 2.43 -14.48
N ILE A 204 -2.07 2.82 -13.46
CA ILE A 204 -3.26 3.66 -13.63
C ILE A 204 -3.12 5.01 -12.94
N LYS A 205 -3.81 6.02 -13.49
CA LYS A 205 -3.81 7.40 -12.98
C LYS A 205 -5.10 7.77 -12.25
N LYS A 206 -6.18 7.03 -12.50
CA LYS A 206 -7.50 7.26 -11.88
C LYS A 206 -8.13 5.94 -11.45
N PRO A 207 -8.87 5.92 -10.32
CA PRO A 207 -9.47 4.70 -9.82
C PRO A 207 -10.44 4.00 -10.79
N ASP A 208 -11.18 4.76 -11.59
CA ASP A 208 -12.17 4.22 -12.53
C ASP A 208 -11.55 3.41 -13.67
N GLU A 209 -10.26 3.56 -13.96
CA GLU A 209 -9.55 2.75 -14.94
C GLU A 209 -9.55 1.27 -14.57
N ILE A 210 -9.63 0.93 -13.27
CA ILE A 210 -9.72 -0.47 -12.79
C ILE A 210 -10.96 -1.18 -13.38
N LEU A 211 -12.07 -0.46 -13.58
CA LEU A 211 -13.32 -1.04 -14.09
C LEU A 211 -13.21 -1.62 -15.50
N LYS A 212 -12.18 -1.19 -16.26
CA LYS A 212 -11.88 -1.71 -17.61
C LYS A 212 -11.02 -2.98 -17.58
N LEU A 213 -10.46 -3.31 -16.41
CA LEU A 213 -9.54 -4.42 -16.22
C LEU A 213 -10.22 -5.67 -15.61
N VAL A 214 -11.52 -5.54 -15.17
CA VAL A 214 -12.26 -6.57 -14.45
C VAL A 214 -13.67 -6.77 -15.00
#